data_0a577e59d252da58cbca415d0cd15a7b
#
_entry.id   0a577e59d252da58cbca415d0cd15a7b
#
_cell.length_a   1.000
_cell.length_b   1.000
_cell.length_c   1.000
_cell.angle_alpha   90.00
_cell.angle_beta   90.00
_cell.angle_gamma   90.00
#
_symmetry.space_group_name_H-M   'P 1'
#
loop_
_entity.id
_entity.type
_entity.pdbx_description
1 polymer ?
#
loop_
_entity_poly.entity_id
_entity_poly.type
_entity_poly.pdbx_seq_one_letter_code
_entity_poly.pdbx_strand_id
1 'polypeptide(L)'
;MRLLLLLVFALFSAFGAAEPPPLEPQITGVFPRGLRRGNAADVQIRGRNLQGLRGATVSGRGVVAEVLEASAYRAKLRVRAEGGAEPGRRDLRVMAPQGSTLTWLDISDREEVFEKEPNSDLARAERLTLSALVNGRITAGDYDYYRFSV
;
A
#
# COMPACT_ATOMS: atom_id res chain seq x y z
N MET A 1 17.94 -38.17 -69.28
CA MET A 1 16.85 -37.95 -68.31
C MET A 1 17.46 -37.31 -67.09
N ARG A 2 17.36 -35.96 -66.99
CA ARG A 2 17.96 -35.18 -65.88
C ARG A 2 16.89 -34.94 -64.82
N LEU A 3 17.10 -35.49 -63.62
CA LEU A 3 16.24 -35.31 -62.49
C LEU A 3 16.57 -33.98 -61.81
N LEU A 4 15.63 -33.01 -61.84
CA LEU A 4 15.77 -31.70 -61.18
C LEU A 4 15.20 -31.85 -59.76
N LEU A 5 16.10 -31.81 -58.76
CA LEU A 5 15.73 -31.85 -57.34
C LEU A 5 15.41 -30.42 -56.87
N LEU A 6 14.13 -30.11 -56.68
CA LEU A 6 13.70 -28.83 -56.13
C LEU A 6 13.79 -28.88 -54.59
N LEU A 7 14.75 -28.15 -54.02
CA LEU A 7 14.90 -27.98 -52.57
C LEU A 7 13.99 -26.82 -52.14
N VAL A 8 12.87 -27.13 -51.50
CA VAL A 8 11.99 -26.10 -50.89
C VAL A 8 12.50 -25.79 -49.49
N PHE A 9 13.16 -24.63 -49.33
CA PHE A 9 13.47 -24.12 -48.02
C PHE A 9 12.24 -23.47 -47.39
N ALA A 10 11.64 -24.13 -46.41
CA ALA A 10 10.58 -23.55 -45.57
C ALA A 10 11.24 -22.62 -44.52
N LEU A 11 11.18 -21.36 -44.77
CA LEU A 11 11.49 -20.34 -43.73
C LEU A 11 10.41 -20.35 -42.64
N PHE A 12 10.66 -21.08 -41.57
CA PHE A 12 9.90 -20.93 -40.33
C PHE A 12 10.30 -19.59 -39.67
N SER A 13 9.55 -18.55 -39.93
CA SER A 13 9.61 -17.33 -39.12
C SER A 13 9.09 -17.68 -37.74
N ALA A 14 10.00 -17.85 -36.78
CA ALA A 14 9.64 -17.93 -35.37
C ALA A 14 9.08 -16.56 -34.94
N PHE A 15 7.78 -16.40 -34.98
CA PHE A 15 7.12 -15.33 -34.26
C PHE A 15 7.34 -15.60 -32.77
N GLY A 16 8.36 -14.96 -32.19
CA GLY A 16 8.49 -14.91 -30.75
C GLY A 16 7.23 -14.29 -30.17
N ALA A 17 6.48 -15.07 -29.36
CA ALA A 17 5.38 -14.51 -28.59
C ALA A 17 5.92 -13.36 -27.75
N ALA A 18 5.41 -12.15 -27.98
CA ALA A 18 5.77 -10.99 -27.16
C ALA A 18 5.43 -11.33 -25.71
N GLU A 19 6.41 -11.15 -24.82
CA GLU A 19 6.19 -11.33 -23.38
C GLU A 19 5.06 -10.41 -22.94
N PRO A 20 4.04 -10.91 -22.20
CA PRO A 20 2.94 -10.06 -21.76
C PRO A 20 3.50 -8.90 -20.93
N PRO A 21 2.95 -7.69 -21.06
CA PRO A 21 3.43 -6.53 -20.32
C PRO A 21 3.40 -6.81 -18.82
N PRO A 22 4.42 -6.37 -18.08
CA PRO A 22 4.45 -6.56 -16.64
C PRO A 22 3.22 -5.94 -15.99
N LEU A 23 2.59 -6.66 -15.08
CA LEU A 23 1.37 -6.22 -14.40
C LEU A 23 1.70 -5.08 -13.44
N GLU A 24 0.95 -3.99 -13.52
CA GLU A 24 1.10 -2.82 -12.64
C GLU A 24 0.87 -3.19 -11.16
N PRO A 25 1.52 -2.48 -10.22
CA PRO A 25 1.30 -2.68 -8.80
C PRO A 25 -0.14 -2.31 -8.42
N GLN A 26 -0.74 -3.08 -7.53
CA GLN A 26 -2.09 -2.86 -7.00
C GLN A 26 -2.04 -2.88 -5.49
N ILE A 27 -2.68 -1.89 -4.83
CA ILE A 27 -2.81 -1.83 -3.37
C ILE A 27 -4.21 -2.26 -2.98
N THR A 28 -4.31 -3.22 -2.06
CA THR A 28 -5.58 -3.70 -1.49
C THR A 28 -5.74 -3.34 -0.02
N GLY A 29 -4.68 -2.93 0.66
CA GLY A 29 -4.73 -2.53 2.06
C GLY A 29 -3.50 -1.74 2.48
N VAL A 30 -3.71 -0.85 3.46
CA VAL A 30 -2.67 -0.02 4.08
C VAL A 30 -2.93 0.02 5.57
N PHE A 31 -1.88 -0.18 6.40
CA PHE A 31 -2.00 -0.08 7.85
C PHE A 31 -0.64 0.26 8.51
N PRO A 32 -0.59 1.17 9.48
CA PRO A 32 -1.65 2.11 9.83
C PRO A 32 -1.96 3.03 8.64
N ARG A 33 -3.17 3.60 8.63
CA ARG A 33 -3.57 4.55 7.59
C ARG A 33 -3.51 6.00 8.09
N GLY A 34 -3.58 6.19 9.39
CA GLY A 34 -3.43 7.48 10.04
C GLY A 34 -2.06 7.62 10.69
N LEU A 35 -1.53 8.83 10.69
CA LEU A 35 -0.26 9.18 11.33
C LEU A 35 -0.37 10.57 11.96
N ARG A 36 0.02 10.68 13.22
CA ARG A 36 0.12 11.99 13.88
C ARG A 36 1.33 12.75 13.32
N ARG A 37 1.14 14.04 13.01
CA ARG A 37 2.25 14.93 12.66
C ARG A 37 3.30 14.98 13.80
N GLY A 38 4.56 15.06 13.44
CA GLY A 38 5.69 14.94 14.36
C GLY A 38 6.15 13.50 14.59
N ASN A 39 5.40 12.51 14.10
CA ASN A 39 5.70 11.09 14.29
C ASN A 39 6.21 10.41 12.99
N ALA A 40 6.70 9.18 13.19
CA ALA A 40 7.00 8.26 12.11
C ALA A 40 6.35 6.91 12.40
N ALA A 41 5.92 6.21 11.35
CA ALA A 41 5.35 4.88 11.44
C ALA A 41 5.86 3.96 10.34
N ASP A 42 5.89 2.66 10.63
CA ASP A 42 6.08 1.61 9.64
C ASP A 42 4.72 1.23 9.07
N VAL A 43 4.46 1.68 7.86
CA VAL A 43 3.20 1.45 7.14
C VAL A 43 3.31 0.18 6.32
N GLN A 44 2.47 -0.79 6.62
CA GLN A 44 2.36 -2.02 5.84
C GLN A 44 1.39 -1.84 4.68
N ILE A 45 1.81 -2.21 3.50
CA ILE A 45 0.99 -2.25 2.29
C ILE A 45 0.74 -3.72 1.95
N ARG A 46 -0.51 -4.05 1.65
CA ARG A 46 -0.93 -5.32 1.04
C ARG A 46 -1.38 -5.05 -0.39
N GLY A 47 -1.12 -6.00 -1.28
CA GLY A 47 -1.48 -5.81 -2.67
C GLY A 47 -1.05 -6.95 -3.57
N ARG A 48 -0.84 -6.60 -4.84
CA ARG A 48 -0.31 -7.51 -5.88
C ARG A 48 0.74 -6.76 -6.69
N ASN A 49 1.68 -7.50 -7.24
CA ASN A 49 2.75 -6.98 -8.10
C ASN A 49 3.58 -5.88 -7.42
N LEU A 50 3.78 -5.98 -6.10
CA LEU A 50 4.53 -5.00 -5.32
C LEU A 50 6.04 -5.28 -5.32
N GLN A 51 6.50 -6.39 -5.90
CA GLN A 51 7.93 -6.70 -6.02
C GLN A 51 8.64 -5.60 -6.80
N GLY A 52 9.84 -5.28 -6.37
CA GLY A 52 10.67 -4.27 -7.01
C GLY A 52 10.19 -2.82 -6.81
N LEU A 53 9.31 -2.54 -5.81
CA LEU A 53 9.04 -1.16 -5.41
C LEU A 53 10.36 -0.45 -5.12
N ARG A 54 10.57 0.71 -5.75
CA ARG A 54 11.80 1.50 -5.67
C ARG A 54 11.60 2.85 -5.01
N GLY A 55 10.35 3.30 -4.89
CA GLY A 55 10.04 4.59 -4.33
C GLY A 55 8.63 4.70 -3.84
N ALA A 56 8.46 5.62 -2.91
CA ALA A 56 7.16 6.05 -2.40
C ALA A 56 7.20 7.58 -2.24
N THR A 57 6.11 8.24 -2.57
CA THR A 57 5.93 9.68 -2.35
C THR A 57 4.60 9.95 -1.70
N VAL A 58 4.56 10.97 -0.84
CA VAL A 58 3.32 11.44 -0.20
C VAL A 58 3.06 12.87 -0.66
N SER A 59 1.81 13.16 -1.03
CA SER A 59 1.44 14.52 -1.47
C SER A 59 1.50 15.53 -0.32
N GLY A 60 1.74 16.80 -0.67
CA GLY A 60 1.86 17.91 0.28
C GLY A 60 3.25 18.01 0.89
N ARG A 61 3.43 19.02 1.77
CA ARG A 61 4.70 19.30 2.43
C ARG A 61 4.82 18.59 3.77
N GLY A 62 6.06 18.30 4.17
CA GLY A 62 6.37 17.79 5.51
C GLY A 62 6.04 16.32 5.73
N VAL A 63 5.78 15.55 4.67
CA VAL A 63 5.58 14.10 4.77
C VAL A 63 6.46 13.41 3.75
N VAL A 64 7.24 12.45 4.22
CA VAL A 64 8.14 11.64 3.39
C VAL A 64 7.87 10.15 3.61
N ALA A 65 8.08 9.35 2.58
CA ALA A 65 7.97 7.90 2.63
C ALA A 65 9.19 7.24 2.00
N GLU A 66 9.64 6.17 2.62
CA GLU A 66 10.76 5.35 2.17
C GLU A 66 10.32 3.88 2.10
N VAL A 67 10.70 3.17 1.05
CA VAL A 67 10.47 1.73 0.92
C VAL A 67 11.55 1.00 1.72
N LEU A 68 11.14 0.26 2.76
CA LEU A 68 12.05 -0.56 3.57
C LEU A 68 12.19 -1.96 2.98
N GLU A 69 11.09 -2.56 2.57
CA GLU A 69 11.05 -3.90 2.01
C GLU A 69 9.84 -4.06 1.08
N ALA A 70 9.94 -4.92 0.08
CA ALA A 70 8.85 -5.25 -0.82
C ALA A 70 8.95 -6.69 -1.33
N SER A 71 7.79 -7.34 -1.42
CA SER A 71 7.58 -8.65 -2.03
C SER A 71 6.41 -8.58 -3.00
N ALA A 72 6.03 -9.67 -3.64
CA ALA A 72 4.91 -9.66 -4.59
C ALA A 72 3.57 -9.20 -3.99
N TYR A 73 3.35 -9.44 -2.68
CA TYR A 73 2.05 -9.20 -2.04
C TYR A 73 2.09 -8.23 -0.86
N ARG A 74 3.27 -7.84 -0.41
CA ARG A 74 3.45 -6.99 0.76
C ARG A 74 4.62 -6.04 0.54
N ALA A 75 4.46 -4.83 1.05
CA ALA A 75 5.55 -3.89 1.20
C ALA A 75 5.47 -3.22 2.56
N LYS A 76 6.60 -2.73 3.04
CA LYS A 76 6.73 -1.96 4.27
C LYS A 76 7.40 -0.64 3.94
N LEU A 77 6.75 0.43 4.33
CA LEU A 77 7.25 1.78 4.15
C LEU A 77 7.53 2.40 5.52
N ARG A 78 8.59 3.17 5.64
CA ARG A 78 8.74 4.14 6.73
C ARG A 78 8.12 5.45 6.26
N VAL A 79 7.05 5.89 6.92
CA VAL A 79 6.45 7.21 6.69
C VAL A 79 6.77 8.10 7.87
N ARG A 80 7.22 9.32 7.59
CA ARG A 80 7.51 10.34 8.59
C ARG A 80 6.73 11.60 8.25
N ALA A 81 5.99 12.14 9.23
CA ALA A 81 5.34 13.43 9.15
C ALA A 81 6.04 14.41 10.07
N GLU A 82 6.47 15.55 9.54
CA GLU A 82 7.05 16.64 10.31
C GLU A 82 6.00 17.28 11.23
N GLY A 83 6.43 17.93 12.32
CA GLY A 83 5.51 18.61 13.23
C GLY A 83 4.72 19.75 12.58
N GLY A 84 5.26 20.34 11.52
CA GLY A 84 4.60 21.38 10.71
C GLY A 84 3.77 20.86 9.54
N ALA A 85 3.65 19.55 9.34
CA ALA A 85 2.82 18.98 8.29
C ALA A 85 1.35 19.36 8.52
N GLU A 86 0.68 19.87 7.48
CA GLU A 86 -0.74 20.20 7.58
C GLU A 86 -1.58 18.93 7.74
N PRO A 87 -2.53 18.88 8.69
CA PRO A 87 -3.47 17.77 8.82
C PRO A 87 -4.34 17.58 7.56
N GLY A 88 -4.75 16.35 7.34
CA GLY A 88 -5.65 15.99 6.23
C GLY A 88 -5.17 14.78 5.46
N ARG A 89 -5.99 14.39 4.48
CA ARG A 89 -5.71 13.27 3.58
C ARG A 89 -4.58 13.61 2.61
N ARG A 90 -3.67 12.65 2.44
CA ARG A 90 -2.51 12.74 1.57
C ARG A 90 -2.49 11.55 0.62
N ASP A 91 -2.24 11.79 -0.65
CA ASP A 91 -2.01 10.72 -1.61
C ASP A 91 -0.67 10.07 -1.35
N LEU A 92 -0.66 8.76 -1.19
CA LEU A 92 0.53 7.93 -1.14
C LEU A 92 0.67 7.23 -2.49
N ARG A 93 1.69 7.57 -3.25
CA ARG A 93 2.07 6.90 -4.49
C ARG A 93 3.22 5.97 -4.23
N VAL A 94 3.12 4.72 -4.68
CA VAL A 94 4.23 3.77 -4.74
C VAL A 94 4.59 3.46 -6.17
N MET A 95 5.89 3.29 -6.43
CA MET A 95 6.45 3.17 -7.79
C MET A 95 7.28 1.91 -7.91
N ALA A 96 7.04 1.16 -8.97
CA ALA A 96 7.80 -0.03 -9.38
C ALA A 96 8.24 0.12 -10.84
N PRO A 97 9.19 -0.71 -11.35
CA PRO A 97 9.59 -0.65 -12.75
C PRO A 97 8.46 -0.81 -13.74
N GLN A 98 7.44 -1.59 -13.37
CA GLN A 98 6.26 -1.93 -14.18
C GLN A 98 5.12 -0.90 -14.07
N GLY A 99 5.26 0.17 -13.28
CA GLY A 99 4.22 1.19 -13.12
C GLY A 99 4.11 1.75 -11.71
N SER A 100 3.04 2.48 -11.45
CA SER A 100 2.77 3.05 -10.13
C SER A 100 1.30 2.94 -9.76
N THR A 101 1.02 2.95 -8.46
CA THR A 101 -0.35 2.99 -7.94
C THR A 101 -0.49 3.99 -6.80
N LEU A 102 -1.72 4.40 -6.56
CA LEU A 102 -2.09 5.38 -5.55
C LEU A 102 -2.96 4.76 -4.47
N THR A 103 -2.74 5.23 -3.27
CA THR A 103 -3.62 5.10 -2.11
C THR A 103 -3.55 6.39 -1.31
N TRP A 104 -4.01 6.39 -0.07
CA TRP A 104 -3.98 7.58 0.78
C TRP A 104 -3.60 7.25 2.22
N LEU A 105 -3.12 8.27 2.92
CA LEU A 105 -2.87 8.33 4.37
C LEU A 105 -3.58 9.56 4.93
N ASP A 106 -3.95 9.52 6.20
CA ASP A 106 -4.42 10.69 6.94
C ASP A 106 -3.32 11.19 7.88
N ILE A 107 -2.98 12.46 7.75
CA ILE A 107 -2.11 13.16 8.71
C ILE A 107 -3.00 13.89 9.71
N SER A 108 -2.73 13.75 10.98
CA SER A 108 -3.56 14.32 12.05
C SER A 108 -2.69 15.05 13.08
N ASP A 109 -3.27 16.02 13.75
CA ASP A 109 -2.72 16.65 14.95
C ASP A 109 -3.23 16.01 16.25
N ARG A 110 -4.14 15.02 16.12
CA ARG A 110 -4.79 14.33 17.23
C ARG A 110 -3.91 13.21 17.78
N GLU A 111 -4.21 12.79 19.01
CA GLU A 111 -3.58 11.61 19.61
C GLU A 111 -3.86 10.38 18.76
N GLU A 112 -2.82 9.60 18.50
CA GLU A 112 -2.89 8.37 17.72
C GLU A 112 -3.10 7.19 18.66
N VAL A 113 -4.15 6.42 18.40
CA VAL A 113 -4.51 5.22 19.15
C VAL A 113 -4.53 4.04 18.19
N PHE A 114 -3.88 2.96 18.59
CA PHE A 114 -3.97 1.69 17.87
C PHE A 114 -5.00 0.81 18.59
N GLU A 115 -5.92 0.29 17.82
CA GLU A 115 -6.93 -0.65 18.28
C GLU A 115 -6.32 -1.84 19.04
N LYS A 116 -7.01 -2.24 20.10
CA LYS A 116 -6.66 -3.41 20.90
C LYS A 116 -7.76 -4.43 20.80
N GLU A 117 -7.43 -5.57 20.27
CA GLU A 117 -8.30 -6.73 20.23
C GLU A 117 -8.17 -7.62 21.48
N PRO A 118 -9.24 -8.32 21.87
CA PRO A 118 -10.58 -8.34 21.29
C PRO A 118 -11.46 -7.20 21.83
N ASN A 119 -12.18 -6.50 20.94
CA ASN A 119 -13.11 -5.41 21.26
C ASN A 119 -14.51 -5.61 20.63
N SER A 120 -14.85 -6.85 20.27
CA SER A 120 -16.04 -7.24 19.51
C SER A 120 -17.33 -7.32 20.35
N ASP A 121 -17.37 -6.77 21.57
CA ASP A 121 -18.55 -6.64 22.40
C ASP A 121 -18.49 -5.41 23.32
N LEU A 122 -19.65 -4.99 23.85
CA LEU A 122 -19.77 -3.79 24.68
C LEU A 122 -18.95 -3.87 25.98
N ALA A 123 -18.77 -5.06 26.56
CA ALA A 123 -18.01 -5.22 27.80
C ALA A 123 -16.51 -5.00 27.56
N ARG A 124 -16.04 -5.29 26.35
CA ARG A 124 -14.65 -5.13 25.90
C ARG A 124 -14.41 -3.88 25.08
N ALA A 125 -15.43 -3.02 24.92
CA ALA A 125 -15.33 -1.79 24.16
C ALA A 125 -14.11 -0.96 24.61
N GLU A 126 -13.24 -0.61 23.67
CA GLU A 126 -12.06 0.19 23.94
C GLU A 126 -12.43 1.62 24.32
N ARG A 127 -11.84 2.13 25.39
CA ARG A 127 -12.10 3.51 25.83
C ARG A 127 -11.23 4.48 25.03
N LEU A 128 -11.89 5.41 24.34
CA LEU A 128 -11.23 6.46 23.59
C LEU A 128 -11.35 7.81 24.32
N THR A 129 -10.28 8.59 24.24
CA THR A 129 -10.33 10.02 24.49
C THR A 129 -10.94 10.71 23.28
N LEU A 130 -11.84 11.66 23.44
CA LEU A 130 -12.39 12.44 22.34
C LEU A 130 -11.27 13.14 21.58
N SER A 131 -11.45 13.24 20.27
CA SER A 131 -10.48 13.76 19.33
C SER A 131 -9.24 12.86 19.10
N ALA A 132 -9.37 11.53 19.23
CA ALA A 132 -8.33 10.58 18.83
C ALA A 132 -8.38 10.23 17.34
N LEU A 133 -7.22 9.89 16.78
CA LEU A 133 -7.07 9.21 15.50
C LEU A 133 -6.91 7.72 15.79
N VAL A 134 -7.91 6.91 15.42
CA VAL A 134 -7.88 5.47 15.68
C VAL A 134 -7.40 4.73 14.43
N ASN A 135 -6.36 3.94 14.58
CA ASN A 135 -5.90 2.97 13.59
C ASN A 135 -6.41 1.58 13.98
N GLY A 136 -7.48 1.13 13.36
CA GLY A 136 -8.09 -0.19 13.54
C GLY A 136 -8.11 -1.01 12.27
N ARG A 137 -8.48 -2.29 12.38
CA ARG A 137 -8.65 -3.23 11.28
C ARG A 137 -9.93 -4.01 11.47
N ILE A 138 -10.83 -3.91 10.51
CA ILE A 138 -12.02 -4.74 10.45
C ILE A 138 -11.77 -5.95 9.55
N THR A 139 -12.10 -7.14 10.03
CA THR A 139 -12.08 -8.39 9.26
C THR A 139 -13.51 -8.92 9.08
N ALA A 140 -13.69 -9.95 8.24
CA ALA A 140 -15.02 -10.51 8.00
C ALA A 140 -15.61 -11.09 9.30
N GLY A 141 -16.80 -10.60 9.68
CA GLY A 141 -17.50 -11.02 10.91
C GLY A 141 -17.04 -10.31 12.19
N ASP A 142 -16.23 -9.29 12.03
CA ASP A 142 -15.68 -8.48 13.12
C ASP A 142 -16.54 -7.25 13.39
N TYR A 143 -16.59 -6.85 14.66
CA TYR A 143 -17.31 -5.67 15.14
C TYR A 143 -16.45 -4.96 16.18
N ASP A 144 -16.08 -3.71 15.91
CA ASP A 144 -15.27 -2.90 16.80
C ASP A 144 -16.14 -2.00 17.67
N TYR A 145 -16.09 -2.19 18.97
CA TYR A 145 -16.81 -1.35 19.92
C TYR A 145 -15.86 -0.39 20.62
N TYR A 146 -16.18 0.88 20.51
CA TYR A 146 -15.50 1.97 21.21
C TYR A 146 -16.45 2.71 22.13
N ARG A 147 -15.96 3.15 23.30
CA ARG A 147 -16.70 3.98 24.25
C ARG A 147 -15.95 5.28 24.53
N PHE A 148 -16.67 6.35 24.62
CA PHE A 148 -16.14 7.67 24.98
C PHE A 148 -17.14 8.38 25.89
N SER A 149 -16.63 9.34 26.71
CA SER A 149 -17.44 10.22 27.53
C SER A 149 -17.57 11.58 26.84
N VAL A 150 -18.74 12.16 26.85
CA VAL A 150 -19.07 13.52 26.41
C VAL A 150 -19.28 14.42 27.62
#